data_9526efe9d8eabdc7626d8fb6b1138ec5
#
_entry.id   9526efe9d8eabdc7626d8fb6b1138ec5
#
_cell.length_a   1.000
_cell.length_b   1.000
_cell.length_c   1.000
_cell.angle_alpha   90.00
_cell.angle_beta   90.00
_cell.angle_gamma   90.00
#
_symmetry.space_group_name_H-M   'P 1'
#
loop_
_entity.id
_entity.type
_entity.pdbx_description
1 polymer ?
#
loop_
_entity_poly.entity_id
_entity_poly.type
_entity_poly.pdbx_seq_one_letter_code
_entity_poly.pdbx_strand_id
1 'polypeptide(L)'
;MKRQYFSVLLTVSLLLILTAVPVLAQTYYFSVDEEIVDVYWESDGSMRIEYILVVTNDPSASPFEFVDFGLPNYNYDLSNVYGWINDQPIQHVGKSEYVSPGIELGLQSKAIPPGATGEVKVLIDRVEGVLYDDYDDPSYASAKFSPSWFGSQYVFGKTDLTVTFHLPPGVQPDEPR
;
A
#
# COMPACT_ATOMS: atom_id res chain seq x y z
N MET A 1 -61.58 -3.03 4.88
CA MET A 1 -60.33 -3.78 4.65
C MET A 1 -59.26 -2.96 3.93
N LYS A 2 -59.45 -2.35 2.76
CA LYS A 2 -58.39 -1.59 2.02
C LYS A 2 -57.70 -0.47 2.84
N ARG A 3 -58.45 0.22 3.70
CA ARG A 3 -57.93 1.35 4.52
C ARG A 3 -57.00 0.89 5.64
N GLN A 4 -57.20 -0.31 6.19
CA GLN A 4 -56.32 -0.90 7.21
C GLN A 4 -54.99 -1.36 6.62
N TYR A 5 -54.99 -1.96 5.43
CA TYR A 5 -53.77 -2.34 4.74
C TYR A 5 -52.93 -1.13 4.34
N PHE A 6 -53.58 -0.03 3.96
CA PHE A 6 -52.88 1.22 3.63
C PHE A 6 -52.18 1.80 4.85
N SER A 7 -52.83 1.82 6.03
CA SER A 7 -52.25 2.29 7.27
C SER A 7 -51.05 1.42 7.71
N VAL A 8 -51.19 0.09 7.61
CA VAL A 8 -50.09 -0.84 7.95
C VAL A 8 -48.91 -0.65 7.01
N LEU A 9 -49.16 -0.52 5.69
CA LEU A 9 -48.11 -0.27 4.71
C LEU A 9 -47.37 1.03 4.98
N LEU A 10 -48.08 2.10 5.31
CA LEU A 10 -47.51 3.40 5.65
C LEU A 10 -46.64 3.34 6.91
N THR A 11 -47.12 2.62 7.93
CA THR A 11 -46.35 2.45 9.20
C THR A 11 -45.09 1.64 8.97
N VAL A 12 -45.15 0.55 8.20
CA VAL A 12 -43.98 -0.27 7.87
C VAL A 12 -42.98 0.53 7.03
N SER A 13 -43.44 1.31 6.04
CA SER A 13 -42.55 2.17 5.25
C SER A 13 -41.87 3.26 6.11
N LEU A 14 -42.59 3.84 7.05
CA LEU A 14 -42.06 4.83 7.97
C LEU A 14 -41.01 4.23 8.93
N LEU A 15 -41.25 3.01 9.40
CA LEU A 15 -40.32 2.26 10.23
C LEU A 15 -39.00 1.94 9.48
N LEU A 16 -39.11 1.54 8.22
CA LEU A 16 -37.96 1.25 7.35
C LEU A 16 -37.07 2.48 7.09
N ILE A 17 -37.70 3.65 6.95
CA ILE A 17 -36.96 4.92 6.75
C ILE A 17 -36.22 5.32 8.04
N LEU A 18 -36.80 5.07 9.22
CA LEU A 18 -36.21 5.38 10.50
C LEU A 18 -34.99 4.49 10.87
N THR A 19 -34.84 3.34 10.22
CA THR A 19 -33.71 2.43 10.43
C THR A 19 -32.54 2.65 9.44
N ALA A 20 -32.66 3.58 8.51
CA ALA A 20 -31.57 3.95 7.62
C ALA A 20 -30.48 4.68 8.42
N VAL A 21 -29.53 3.93 8.96
CA VAL A 21 -28.31 4.49 9.56
C VAL A 21 -27.49 5.08 8.40
N PRO A 22 -27.09 6.37 8.46
CA PRO A 22 -26.20 6.91 7.46
C PRO A 22 -24.90 6.10 7.51
N VAL A 23 -24.57 5.42 6.42
CA VAL A 23 -23.22 4.87 6.23
C VAL A 23 -22.32 6.08 5.99
N LEU A 24 -21.56 6.47 7.01
CA LEU A 24 -20.52 7.46 6.85
C LEU A 24 -19.47 6.81 5.95
N ALA A 25 -19.24 7.39 4.78
CA ALA A 25 -18.15 6.98 3.92
C ALA A 25 -16.84 7.15 4.70
N GLN A 26 -16.02 6.12 4.72
CA GLN A 26 -14.71 6.16 5.36
C GLN A 26 -13.85 7.19 4.62
N THR A 27 -13.35 8.18 5.35
CA THR A 27 -12.54 9.25 4.77
C THR A 27 -11.09 8.97 5.13
N TYR A 28 -10.29 8.61 4.14
CA TYR A 28 -8.84 8.53 4.26
C TYR A 28 -8.23 9.89 3.93
N TYR A 29 -7.44 10.43 4.84
CA TYR A 29 -6.66 11.64 4.62
C TYR A 29 -5.46 11.62 5.58
N PHE A 30 -4.25 11.58 5.03
CA PHE A 30 -3.03 11.36 5.79
C PHE A 30 -1.84 12.03 5.11
N SER A 31 -0.73 12.20 5.83
CA SER A 31 0.58 12.51 5.21
C SER A 31 1.47 11.28 5.24
N VAL A 32 2.31 11.15 4.23
CA VAL A 32 3.49 10.30 4.25
C VAL A 32 4.67 11.24 4.50
N ASP A 33 5.12 11.29 5.75
CA ASP A 33 6.13 12.26 6.16
C ASP A 33 7.51 11.83 5.66
N GLU A 34 7.76 10.52 5.64
CA GLU A 34 8.99 9.92 5.14
C GLU A 34 8.66 8.62 4.38
N GLU A 35 9.37 8.40 3.27
CA GLU A 35 9.37 7.17 2.50
C GLU A 35 10.81 6.79 2.18
N ILE A 36 11.30 5.72 2.80
CA ILE A 36 12.61 5.14 2.53
C ILE A 36 12.39 3.84 1.79
N VAL A 37 13.10 3.69 0.67
CA VAL A 37 13.02 2.51 -0.18
C VAL A 37 14.41 2.00 -0.48
N ASP A 38 14.70 0.78 -0.05
CA ASP A 38 15.91 0.05 -0.39
C ASP A 38 15.57 -1.04 -1.41
N VAL A 39 16.20 -0.97 -2.58
CA VAL A 39 16.02 -1.91 -3.68
C VAL A 39 17.30 -2.69 -3.88
N TYR A 40 17.26 -3.98 -3.64
CA TYR A 40 18.41 -4.87 -3.78
C TYR A 40 18.25 -5.71 -5.04
N TRP A 41 19.19 -5.58 -5.97
CA TRP A 41 19.32 -6.54 -7.08
C TRP A 41 20.20 -7.70 -6.65
N GLU A 42 19.62 -8.88 -6.70
CA GLU A 42 20.33 -10.11 -6.35
C GLU A 42 21.12 -10.65 -7.55
N SER A 43 22.14 -11.47 -7.28
CA SER A 43 23.02 -12.02 -8.32
C SER A 43 22.31 -12.94 -9.32
N ASP A 44 21.10 -13.40 -9.01
CA ASP A 44 20.27 -14.22 -9.88
C ASP A 44 19.27 -13.41 -10.73
N GLY A 45 19.35 -12.06 -10.66
CA GLY A 45 18.50 -11.15 -11.38
C GLY A 45 17.12 -10.90 -10.74
N SER A 46 16.87 -11.43 -9.55
CA SER A 46 15.69 -11.08 -8.77
C SER A 46 15.88 -9.76 -8.02
N MET A 47 14.79 -9.22 -7.47
CA MET A 47 14.78 -7.99 -6.70
C MET A 47 14.18 -8.26 -5.32
N ARG A 48 14.81 -7.74 -4.28
CA ARG A 48 14.25 -7.59 -2.93
C ARG A 48 13.97 -6.12 -2.69
N ILE A 49 12.84 -5.81 -2.07
CA ILE A 49 12.42 -4.43 -1.82
C ILE A 49 12.07 -4.27 -0.35
N GLU A 50 12.61 -3.25 0.27
CA GLU A 50 12.27 -2.84 1.63
C GLU A 50 11.70 -1.42 1.61
N TYR A 51 10.56 -1.20 2.26
CA TYR A 51 9.98 0.11 2.47
C TYR A 51 9.88 0.43 3.96
N ILE A 52 10.11 1.68 4.29
CA ILE A 52 9.74 2.29 5.55
C ILE A 52 8.91 3.52 5.21
N LEU A 53 7.66 3.55 5.70
CA LEU A 53 6.77 4.70 5.59
C LEU A 53 6.49 5.25 6.97
N VAL A 54 6.72 6.54 7.18
CA VAL A 54 6.21 7.27 8.35
C VAL A 54 4.93 7.97 7.94
N VAL A 55 3.80 7.53 8.50
CA VAL A 55 2.46 8.00 8.14
C VAL A 55 1.84 8.73 9.31
N THR A 56 1.37 9.96 9.09
CA THR A 56 0.56 10.71 10.06
C THR A 56 -0.88 10.79 9.57
N ASN A 57 -1.80 10.20 10.33
CA ASN A 57 -3.22 10.21 10.01
C ASN A 57 -3.86 11.55 10.40
N ASP A 58 -4.70 12.13 9.55
CA ASP A 58 -5.38 13.39 9.86
C ASP A 58 -6.34 13.22 11.05
N PRO A 59 -6.42 14.20 11.97
CA PRO A 59 -7.32 14.11 13.13
C PRO A 59 -8.81 13.97 12.78
N SER A 60 -9.21 14.36 11.57
CA SER A 60 -10.60 14.25 11.10
C SER A 60 -10.87 13.02 10.24
N ALA A 61 -9.83 12.24 9.91
CA ALA A 61 -9.94 11.07 9.08
C ALA A 61 -10.43 9.84 9.87
N SER A 62 -10.81 8.79 9.14
CA SER A 62 -11.00 7.45 9.70
C SER A 62 -9.65 6.86 10.12
N PRO A 63 -9.61 5.85 11.02
CA PRO A 63 -8.37 5.13 11.28
C PRO A 63 -7.70 4.66 9.98
N PHE A 64 -6.38 4.77 9.90
CA PHE A 64 -5.60 4.28 8.76
C PHE A 64 -5.40 2.77 8.93
N GLU A 65 -6.19 1.98 8.22
CA GLU A 65 -6.36 0.54 8.49
C GLU A 65 -5.54 -0.36 7.58
N PHE A 66 -5.10 0.14 6.43
CA PHE A 66 -4.29 -0.62 5.48
C PHE A 66 -3.40 0.30 4.64
N VAL A 67 -2.40 -0.28 4.02
CA VAL A 67 -1.54 0.40 3.05
C VAL A 67 -1.21 -0.54 1.89
N ASP A 68 -1.27 0.02 0.68
CA ASP A 68 -0.95 -0.68 -0.55
C ASP A 68 0.43 -0.29 -1.06
N PHE A 69 1.17 -1.30 -1.55
CA PHE A 69 2.46 -1.10 -2.18
C PHE A 69 2.43 -1.62 -3.61
N GLY A 70 2.82 -0.77 -4.56
CA GLY A 70 3.02 -1.16 -5.95
C GLY A 70 4.25 -2.05 -6.13
N LEU A 71 4.15 -3.04 -7.01
CA LEU A 71 5.25 -3.93 -7.35
C LEU A 71 5.59 -3.84 -8.83
N PRO A 72 6.84 -4.16 -9.24
CA PRO A 72 7.25 -4.09 -10.64
C PRO A 72 6.44 -5.01 -11.57
N ASN A 73 6.03 -6.17 -11.10
CA ASN A 73 5.25 -7.16 -11.85
C ASN A 73 4.53 -8.15 -10.92
N TYR A 74 3.90 -9.20 -11.47
CA TYR A 74 3.15 -10.22 -10.72
C TYR A 74 3.99 -11.44 -10.29
N ASN A 75 5.31 -11.46 -10.55
CA ASN A 75 6.17 -12.59 -10.27
C ASN A 75 6.72 -12.51 -8.84
N TYR A 76 5.84 -12.50 -7.86
CA TYR A 76 6.13 -12.51 -6.44
C TYR A 76 5.24 -13.54 -5.71
N ASP A 77 5.66 -13.96 -4.53
CA ASP A 77 4.90 -14.85 -3.66
C ASP A 77 4.58 -14.12 -2.36
N LEU A 78 3.29 -14.04 -2.01
CA LEU A 78 2.82 -13.42 -0.76
C LEU A 78 3.41 -14.06 0.49
N SER A 79 3.80 -15.34 0.44
CA SER A 79 4.47 -16.02 1.56
C SER A 79 5.86 -15.45 1.87
N ASN A 80 6.43 -14.69 0.93
CA ASN A 80 7.72 -14.02 1.05
C ASN A 80 7.57 -12.50 1.26
N VAL A 81 6.40 -12.07 1.73
CA VAL A 81 6.12 -10.67 2.08
C VAL A 81 5.87 -10.57 3.57
N TYR A 82 6.58 -9.67 4.21
CA TYR A 82 6.53 -9.46 5.66
C TYR A 82 6.26 -7.99 5.95
N GLY A 83 5.37 -7.71 6.90
CA GLY A 83 4.99 -6.35 7.27
C GLY A 83 5.08 -6.10 8.77
N TRP A 84 5.34 -4.85 9.13
CA TRP A 84 5.36 -4.39 10.52
C TRP A 84 4.71 -3.01 10.62
N ILE A 85 4.11 -2.74 11.77
CA ILE A 85 3.67 -1.43 12.22
C ILE A 85 4.27 -1.14 13.60
N ASN A 86 5.06 -0.08 13.72
CA ASN A 86 5.77 0.28 14.95
C ASN A 86 6.53 -0.94 15.53
N ASP A 87 7.30 -1.62 14.67
CA ASP A 87 8.07 -2.85 14.95
C ASP A 87 7.23 -4.08 15.36
N GLN A 88 5.91 -4.00 15.29
CA GLN A 88 5.02 -5.13 15.57
C GLN A 88 4.60 -5.82 14.26
N PRO A 89 4.76 -7.15 14.14
CA PRO A 89 4.45 -7.86 12.91
C PRO A 89 2.97 -7.76 12.55
N ILE A 90 2.70 -7.57 11.26
CA ILE A 90 1.38 -7.59 10.66
C ILE A 90 1.07 -9.02 10.21
N GLN A 91 -0.15 -9.49 10.49
CA GLN A 91 -0.59 -10.84 10.12
C GLN A 91 -1.33 -10.87 8.78
N HIS A 92 -1.94 -9.76 8.39
CA HIS A 92 -2.70 -9.68 7.15
C HIS A 92 -1.84 -9.09 6.04
N VAL A 93 -1.41 -9.96 5.14
CA VAL A 93 -0.73 -9.62 3.89
C VAL A 93 -1.54 -10.21 2.75
N GLY A 94 -1.93 -9.39 1.79
CA GLY A 94 -2.78 -9.80 0.68
C GLY A 94 -2.37 -9.16 -0.64
N LYS A 95 -3.09 -9.51 -1.70
CA LYS A 95 -3.02 -8.75 -2.95
C LYS A 95 -3.79 -7.45 -2.77
N SER A 96 -3.23 -6.34 -3.24
CA SER A 96 -3.95 -5.07 -3.26
C SER A 96 -5.16 -5.14 -4.19
N GLU A 97 -6.27 -4.56 -3.75
CA GLU A 97 -7.45 -4.32 -4.58
C GLU A 97 -7.35 -2.99 -5.36
N TYR A 98 -6.49 -2.08 -4.92
CA TYR A 98 -6.38 -0.72 -5.44
C TYR A 98 -5.16 -0.50 -6.33
N VAL A 99 -4.09 -1.27 -6.13
CA VAL A 99 -2.83 -1.17 -6.87
C VAL A 99 -2.51 -2.51 -7.54
N SER A 100 -2.23 -2.50 -8.83
CA SER A 100 -2.02 -3.75 -9.59
C SER A 100 -0.90 -3.58 -10.63
N PRO A 101 0.18 -4.37 -10.56
CA PRO A 101 0.55 -5.34 -9.53
C PRO A 101 0.82 -4.67 -8.17
N GLY A 102 0.42 -5.31 -7.08
CA GLY A 102 0.60 -4.76 -5.75
C GLY A 102 0.17 -5.68 -4.62
N ILE A 103 0.56 -5.30 -3.42
CA ILE A 103 0.23 -5.97 -2.16
C ILE A 103 -0.45 -5.00 -1.21
N GLU A 104 -1.21 -5.55 -0.27
CA GLU A 104 -1.84 -4.83 0.85
C GLU A 104 -1.31 -5.36 2.18
N LEU A 105 -0.98 -4.44 3.07
CA LEU A 105 -0.79 -4.71 4.49
C LEU A 105 -1.99 -4.22 5.27
N GLY A 106 -2.79 -5.13 5.82
CA GLY A 106 -3.92 -4.79 6.69
C GLY A 106 -3.47 -4.63 8.14
N LEU A 107 -3.57 -3.42 8.68
CA LEU A 107 -3.10 -3.10 10.04
C LEU A 107 -4.04 -3.63 11.12
N GLN A 108 -5.33 -3.85 10.80
CA GLN A 108 -6.34 -4.42 11.69
C GLN A 108 -6.41 -3.70 13.05
N SER A 109 -6.24 -4.42 14.17
CA SER A 109 -6.26 -3.83 15.52
C SER A 109 -5.12 -2.85 15.82
N LYS A 110 -4.16 -2.73 14.89
CA LYS A 110 -3.01 -1.83 14.97
C LYS A 110 -3.14 -0.63 14.03
N ALA A 111 -4.35 -0.37 13.51
CA ALA A 111 -4.63 0.79 12.68
C ALA A 111 -4.11 2.08 13.35
N ILE A 112 -3.59 3.01 12.53
CA ILE A 112 -3.10 4.29 13.04
C ILE A 112 -4.32 5.17 13.32
N PRO A 113 -4.56 5.56 14.60
CA PRO A 113 -5.73 6.37 14.93
C PRO A 113 -5.68 7.77 14.31
N PRO A 114 -6.83 8.46 14.19
CA PRO A 114 -6.86 9.87 13.81
C PRO A 114 -5.91 10.72 14.65
N GLY A 115 -5.11 11.55 14.01
CA GLY A 115 -4.13 12.44 14.64
C GLY A 115 -2.86 11.76 15.15
N ALA A 116 -2.69 10.45 14.94
CA ALA A 116 -1.50 9.72 15.34
C ALA A 116 -0.56 9.48 14.17
N THR A 117 0.71 9.24 14.50
CA THR A 117 1.75 8.81 13.55
C THR A 117 2.11 7.35 13.79
N GLY A 118 2.40 6.62 12.74
CA GLY A 118 2.89 5.25 12.79
C GLY A 118 3.94 4.99 11.71
N GLU A 119 4.84 4.06 12.01
CA GLU A 119 5.87 3.59 11.07
C GLU A 119 5.45 2.23 10.52
N VAL A 120 5.22 2.18 9.19
CA VAL A 120 4.90 0.94 8.47
C VAL A 120 6.16 0.47 7.74
N LYS A 121 6.55 -0.77 7.96
CA LYS A 121 7.65 -1.42 7.23
C LYS A 121 7.11 -2.58 6.42
N VAL A 122 7.65 -2.79 5.23
CA VAL A 122 7.41 -3.98 4.43
C VAL A 122 8.72 -4.49 3.82
N LEU A 123 8.89 -5.79 3.86
CA LEU A 123 9.90 -6.52 3.12
C LEU A 123 9.20 -7.40 2.10
N ILE A 124 9.48 -7.17 0.83
CA ILE A 124 9.15 -8.06 -0.29
C ILE A 124 10.46 -8.78 -0.65
N ASP A 125 10.61 -10.00 -0.14
CA ASP A 125 11.89 -10.72 -0.18
C ASP A 125 12.31 -11.11 -1.60
N ARG A 126 11.34 -11.31 -2.53
CA ARG A 126 11.66 -11.71 -3.88
C ARG A 126 10.60 -11.29 -4.91
N VAL A 127 11.08 -10.61 -5.96
CA VAL A 127 10.33 -10.35 -7.20
C VAL A 127 11.20 -10.79 -8.37
N GLU A 128 10.69 -11.67 -9.23
CA GLU A 128 11.41 -12.21 -10.39
C GLU A 128 11.04 -11.46 -11.67
N GLY A 129 11.86 -11.62 -12.73
CA GLY A 129 11.58 -11.03 -14.04
C GLY A 129 11.59 -9.50 -14.02
N VAL A 130 12.49 -8.91 -13.27
CA VAL A 130 12.66 -7.45 -13.13
C VAL A 130 13.78 -6.89 -14.00
N LEU A 131 14.64 -7.76 -14.53
CA LEU A 131 15.67 -7.43 -15.51
C LEU A 131 15.23 -7.87 -16.91
N TYR A 132 15.55 -7.08 -17.89
CA TYR A 132 15.32 -7.35 -19.31
C TYR A 132 16.51 -6.84 -20.13
N ASP A 133 16.68 -7.39 -21.35
CA ASP A 133 17.74 -6.96 -22.25
C ASP A 133 17.57 -5.47 -22.57
N ASP A 134 18.65 -4.72 -22.52
CA ASP A 134 18.62 -3.33 -22.91
C ASP A 134 18.32 -3.23 -24.42
N TYR A 135 17.49 -2.24 -24.78
CA TYR A 135 17.04 -2.09 -26.18
C TYR A 135 18.17 -1.66 -27.12
N ASP A 136 19.07 -0.81 -26.64
CA ASP A 136 20.12 -0.22 -27.46
C ASP A 136 21.41 -1.06 -27.45
N ASP A 137 21.68 -1.78 -26.35
CA ASP A 137 22.88 -2.59 -26.18
C ASP A 137 22.58 -3.87 -25.38
N PRO A 138 22.40 -5.02 -26.05
CA PRO A 138 22.05 -6.27 -25.38
C PRO A 138 23.16 -6.86 -24.49
N SER A 139 24.32 -6.22 -24.39
CA SER A 139 25.34 -6.55 -23.39
C SER A 139 24.99 -6.00 -21.99
N TYR A 140 23.97 -5.15 -21.90
CA TYR A 140 23.46 -4.60 -20.65
C TYR A 140 22.07 -5.16 -20.32
N ALA A 141 21.76 -5.16 -19.03
CA ALA A 141 20.41 -5.40 -18.53
C ALA A 141 19.81 -4.08 -18.07
N SER A 142 18.52 -3.89 -18.38
CA SER A 142 17.73 -2.76 -17.92
C SER A 142 16.74 -3.18 -16.86
N ALA A 143 16.44 -2.25 -15.94
CA ALA A 143 15.38 -2.41 -14.94
C ALA A 143 14.55 -1.14 -14.84
N LYS A 144 13.28 -1.30 -14.42
CA LYS A 144 12.41 -0.20 -14.04
C LYS A 144 11.93 -0.39 -12.62
N PHE A 145 12.04 0.66 -11.83
CA PHE A 145 11.48 0.71 -10.49
C PHE A 145 10.77 2.05 -10.29
N SER A 146 9.62 2.01 -9.65
CA SER A 146 8.92 3.19 -9.18
C SER A 146 8.53 2.95 -7.73
N PRO A 147 8.91 3.84 -6.79
CA PRO A 147 8.43 3.75 -5.42
C PRO A 147 6.90 3.86 -5.39
N SER A 148 6.30 3.43 -4.30
CA SER A 148 4.86 3.57 -4.09
C SER A 148 4.49 5.04 -4.04
N TRP A 149 3.32 5.38 -4.55
CA TRP A 149 2.78 6.73 -4.49
C TRP A 149 1.31 6.70 -4.13
N PHE A 150 0.85 7.77 -3.51
CA PHE A 150 -0.51 7.88 -3.03
C PHE A 150 -1.25 9.00 -3.76
N GLY A 151 -2.52 8.76 -4.08
CA GLY A 151 -3.33 9.74 -4.80
C GLY A 151 -3.49 11.03 -4.01
N SER A 152 -3.31 12.19 -4.67
CA SER A 152 -3.38 13.51 -4.06
C SER A 152 -4.72 13.84 -3.38
N GLN A 153 -5.77 13.06 -3.67
CA GLN A 153 -7.06 13.16 -2.99
C GLN A 153 -7.05 12.57 -1.57
N TYR A 154 -6.03 11.78 -1.22
CA TYR A 154 -5.89 11.10 0.07
C TYR A 154 -4.73 11.63 0.90
N VAL A 155 -3.76 12.30 0.25
CA VAL A 155 -2.49 12.68 0.88
C VAL A 155 -2.33 14.19 0.90
N PHE A 156 -1.89 14.71 2.04
CA PHE A 156 -1.50 16.12 2.20
C PHE A 156 -0.01 16.24 2.55
N GLY A 157 0.50 17.45 2.44
CA GLY A 157 1.88 17.75 2.81
C GLY A 157 2.89 17.40 1.72
N LYS A 158 4.09 17.07 2.14
CA LYS A 158 5.23 16.68 1.31
C LYS A 158 5.89 15.47 1.94
N THR A 159 6.33 14.54 1.10
CA THR A 159 7.06 13.35 1.50
C THR A 159 8.55 13.59 1.34
N ASP A 160 9.34 13.25 2.36
CA ASP A 160 10.78 13.08 2.22
C ASP A 160 11.04 11.68 1.67
N LEU A 161 11.41 11.61 0.38
CA LEU A 161 11.60 10.36 -0.34
C LEU A 161 13.08 10.07 -0.53
N THR A 162 13.52 8.91 -0.04
CA THR A 162 14.86 8.36 -0.30
C THR A 162 14.73 7.00 -0.98
N VAL A 163 15.37 6.83 -2.13
CA VAL A 163 15.46 5.54 -2.82
C VAL A 163 16.91 5.16 -2.98
N THR A 164 17.28 3.99 -2.46
CA THR A 164 18.64 3.46 -2.55
C THR A 164 18.63 2.19 -3.39
N PHE A 165 19.48 2.14 -4.41
CA PHE A 165 19.71 0.94 -5.21
C PHE A 165 20.97 0.24 -4.77
N HIS A 166 20.84 -1.01 -4.34
CA HIS A 166 21.93 -1.90 -3.98
C HIS A 166 22.21 -2.84 -5.15
N LEU A 167 23.37 -2.68 -5.75
CA LEU A 167 23.78 -3.46 -6.92
C LEU A 167 24.27 -4.86 -6.50
N PRO A 168 24.21 -5.86 -7.39
CA PRO A 168 24.75 -7.17 -7.13
C PRO A 168 26.24 -7.12 -6.79
N PRO A 169 26.74 -8.08 -5.99
CA PRO A 169 28.17 -8.17 -5.70
C PRO A 169 29.03 -8.24 -6.96
N GLY A 170 30.03 -7.38 -7.06
CA GLY A 170 30.95 -7.30 -8.18
C GLY A 170 30.64 -6.20 -9.20
N VAL A 171 29.42 -5.66 -9.21
CA VAL A 171 29.06 -4.49 -10.03
C VAL A 171 29.63 -3.23 -9.38
N GLN A 172 30.36 -2.43 -10.17
CA GLN A 172 30.94 -1.19 -9.65
C GLN A 172 29.91 -0.05 -9.71
N PRO A 173 29.97 0.95 -8.81
CA PRO A 173 28.99 2.04 -8.75
C PRO A 173 28.92 2.91 -10.01
N ASP A 174 29.95 2.88 -10.86
CA ASP A 174 30.05 3.64 -12.11
C ASP A 174 29.69 2.84 -13.36
N GLU A 175 29.36 1.55 -13.23
CA GLU A 175 28.90 0.71 -14.35
C GLU A 175 27.44 0.96 -14.78
N PRO A 176 26.48 1.27 -13.87
CA PRO A 176 25.11 1.61 -14.28
C PRO A 176 25.07 2.90 -15.12
N ARG A 177 24.15 2.91 -16.11
CA ARG A 177 23.91 4.04 -17.03
C ARG A 177 22.57 4.70 -16.77
#